data_dc3c10f0cbb0130417f629513a9acb41
#
_entry.id   dc3c10f0cbb0130417f629513a9acb41
#
_cell.length_a   1.000
_cell.length_b   1.000
_cell.length_c   1.000
_cell.angle_alpha   90.00
_cell.angle_beta   90.00
_cell.angle_gamma   90.00
#
_symmetry.space_group_name_H-M   'P 1'
#
loop_
_entity.id
_entity.type
_entity.pdbx_description
1 polymer ?
#
loop_
_entity_poly.entity_id
_entity_poly.type
_entity_poly.pdbx_seq_one_letter_code
_entity_poly.pdbx_strand_id
1 'polypeptide(L)'
;MSEAEPGRSRAGHKAPGGRRAAVRRSWQLGAEDPAAVLAGARKALFIMVGVLALLWLVQIINWADSYHLTLTYGIVPREIGRLPDIFTAPFLHFSWAHIEGNSGPLFIFGFLAAYRGVKKFFAVTLLVVMTSGLAAWLFEPANTVGAGASGVVFGYFGYIMVRGFFDRHVIDMAIGAIMALCFAYQFTVLLPQAGIGWQAHIGGLVGGIAAGWIFRDKRARGSGKTAPAARPAAGGTIPTRVDLSKKPGATGMQ
;
A
#
# COMPACT_ATOMS: atom_id res chain seq x y z
N MET A 1 -33.45 77.47 6.39
CA MET A 1 -33.35 76.62 5.19
C MET A 1 -32.08 75.82 5.36
N SER A 2 -32.20 74.55 5.77
CA SER A 2 -31.09 73.63 6.08
C SER A 2 -31.21 72.49 5.11
N GLU A 3 -30.22 72.35 4.24
CA GLU A 3 -30.12 71.21 3.30
C GLU A 3 -29.39 70.10 3.97
N ALA A 4 -29.99 68.90 3.96
CA ALA A 4 -29.44 67.66 4.47
C ALA A 4 -28.67 66.89 3.35
N GLU A 5 -27.42 66.54 3.58
CA GLU A 5 -26.64 65.69 2.69
C GLU A 5 -27.02 64.23 2.89
N PRO A 6 -27.09 63.39 1.83
CA PRO A 6 -27.34 61.97 1.93
C PRO A 6 -26.07 61.19 2.18
N GLY A 7 -26.14 60.29 3.18
CA GLY A 7 -25.05 59.39 3.61
C GLY A 7 -24.60 58.43 2.51
N ARG A 8 -23.25 58.34 2.32
CA ARG A 8 -22.57 57.38 1.47
C ARG A 8 -22.49 56.01 2.17
N SER A 9 -23.17 55.04 1.57
CA SER A 9 -23.04 53.62 1.88
C SER A 9 -21.61 53.15 1.61
N ARG A 10 -20.92 52.64 2.64
CA ARG A 10 -19.65 51.93 2.50
C ARG A 10 -19.92 50.53 2.01
N ALA A 11 -19.61 50.24 0.74
CA ALA A 11 -19.56 48.91 0.17
C ALA A 11 -18.43 48.14 0.84
N GLY A 12 -18.79 47.07 1.55
CA GLY A 12 -17.83 46.15 2.20
C GLY A 12 -17.02 45.36 1.16
N HIS A 13 -15.74 45.64 1.09
CA HIS A 13 -14.77 44.86 0.33
C HIS A 13 -14.63 43.46 0.97
N LYS A 14 -15.22 42.44 0.35
CA LYS A 14 -14.94 41.04 0.68
C LYS A 14 -13.53 40.68 0.19
N ALA A 15 -12.64 40.45 1.11
CA ALA A 15 -11.29 40.02 0.84
C ALA A 15 -11.23 38.64 0.10
N PRO A 16 -10.46 38.48 -1.00
CA PRO A 16 -10.41 37.27 -1.81
C PRO A 16 -9.42 36.24 -1.23
N GLY A 17 -9.35 36.09 0.09
CA GLY A 17 -8.36 35.20 0.75
C GLY A 17 -8.71 33.72 0.88
N GLY A 18 -10.01 33.38 0.83
CA GLY A 18 -10.45 32.03 1.21
C GLY A 18 -10.14 30.91 0.21
N ARG A 19 -10.16 31.20 -1.08
CA ARG A 19 -9.94 30.17 -2.12
C ARG A 19 -8.47 29.76 -2.31
N ARG A 20 -7.53 30.69 -2.16
CA ARG A 20 -6.10 30.41 -2.30
C ARG A 20 -5.53 29.56 -1.15
N ALA A 21 -6.06 29.71 0.07
CA ALA A 21 -5.67 28.92 1.22
C ALA A 21 -6.19 27.47 1.14
N ALA A 22 -7.39 27.25 0.58
CA ALA A 22 -7.95 25.91 0.38
C ALA A 22 -7.21 25.13 -0.70
N VAL A 23 -6.79 25.77 -1.80
CA VAL A 23 -5.99 25.16 -2.87
C VAL A 23 -4.59 24.81 -2.37
N ARG A 24 -3.95 25.62 -1.53
CA ARG A 24 -2.64 25.31 -0.94
C ARG A 24 -2.65 24.10 -0.01
N ARG A 25 -3.76 23.82 0.68
CA ARG A 25 -3.90 22.63 1.54
C ARG A 25 -4.04 21.32 0.77
N SER A 26 -4.49 21.32 -0.47
CA SER A 26 -4.63 20.12 -1.29
C SER A 26 -3.30 19.60 -1.83
N TRP A 27 -2.25 20.42 -1.83
CA TRP A 27 -0.90 20.08 -2.30
C TRP A 27 0.13 19.93 -1.17
N GLN A 28 -0.25 20.13 0.07
CA GLN A 28 0.54 19.62 1.16
C GLN A 28 0.39 18.08 1.11
N LEU A 29 1.27 17.43 0.36
CA LEU A 29 1.71 16.08 0.62
C LEU A 29 1.96 16.07 2.12
N GLY A 30 1.08 15.43 2.90
CA GLY A 30 1.28 15.31 4.33
C GLY A 30 2.69 14.77 4.49
N ALA A 31 3.60 15.56 5.00
CA ALA A 31 4.95 15.11 5.25
C ALA A 31 4.80 13.98 6.27
N GLU A 32 4.89 12.75 5.79
CA GLU A 32 4.94 11.59 6.67
C GLU A 32 6.15 11.82 7.59
N ASP A 33 5.97 11.54 8.87
CA ASP A 33 7.06 11.64 9.84
C ASP A 33 8.25 10.82 9.32
N PRO A 34 9.43 11.42 9.10
CA PRO A 34 10.60 10.71 8.59
C PRO A 34 10.95 9.47 9.40
N ALA A 35 10.70 9.49 10.71
CA ALA A 35 10.91 8.33 11.58
C ALA A 35 9.94 7.21 11.28
N ALA A 36 8.67 7.51 10.96
CA ALA A 36 7.68 6.52 10.55
C ALA A 36 8.00 5.89 9.20
N VAL A 37 8.46 6.72 8.23
CA VAL A 37 8.92 6.26 6.90
C VAL A 37 10.09 5.29 7.06
N LEU A 38 11.11 5.67 7.84
CA LEU A 38 12.28 4.82 8.07
C LEU A 38 11.92 3.52 8.78
N ALA A 39 11.04 3.59 9.79
CA ALA A 39 10.57 2.39 10.51
C ALA A 39 9.80 1.44 9.58
N GLY A 40 8.96 1.97 8.67
CA GLY A 40 8.26 1.20 7.65
C GLY A 40 9.20 0.52 6.67
N ALA A 41 10.18 1.27 6.14
CA ALA A 41 11.19 0.76 5.22
C ALA A 41 12.05 -0.33 5.88
N ARG A 42 12.47 -0.13 7.12
CA ARG A 42 13.24 -1.14 7.87
C ARG A 42 12.45 -2.44 8.08
N LYS A 43 11.16 -2.36 8.43
CA LYS A 43 10.30 -3.55 8.55
C LYS A 43 10.18 -4.29 7.22
N ALA A 44 9.92 -3.58 6.13
CA ALA A 44 9.83 -4.17 4.79
C ALA A 44 11.15 -4.84 4.37
N LEU A 45 12.28 -4.19 4.66
CA LEU A 45 13.61 -4.74 4.41
C LEU A 45 13.82 -6.07 5.14
N PHE A 46 13.56 -6.11 6.46
CA PHE A 46 13.73 -7.36 7.22
C PHE A 46 12.80 -8.48 6.78
N ILE A 47 11.55 -8.15 6.39
CA ILE A 47 10.62 -9.13 5.83
C ILE A 47 11.22 -9.73 4.55
N MET A 48 11.68 -8.89 3.63
CA MET A 48 12.19 -9.39 2.34
C MET A 48 13.52 -10.12 2.46
N VAL A 49 14.41 -9.66 3.35
CA VAL A 49 15.63 -10.41 3.66
C VAL A 49 15.30 -11.79 4.24
N GLY A 50 14.32 -11.87 5.17
CA GLY A 50 13.86 -13.14 5.71
C GLY A 50 13.23 -14.06 4.64
N VAL A 51 12.39 -13.51 3.76
CA VAL A 51 11.80 -14.26 2.64
C VAL A 51 12.89 -14.80 1.71
N LEU A 52 13.83 -13.96 1.28
CA LEU A 52 14.93 -14.42 0.41
C LEU A 52 15.81 -15.44 1.11
N ALA A 53 16.19 -15.21 2.38
CA ALA A 53 16.98 -16.18 3.14
C ALA A 53 16.29 -17.54 3.21
N LEU A 54 14.96 -17.57 3.41
CA LEU A 54 14.19 -18.81 3.38
C LEU A 54 14.20 -19.47 2.00
N LEU A 55 13.99 -18.71 0.92
CA LEU A 55 14.02 -19.23 -0.44
C LEU A 55 15.39 -19.87 -0.78
N TRP A 56 16.46 -19.14 -0.45
CA TRP A 56 17.82 -19.63 -0.70
C TRP A 56 18.18 -20.84 0.17
N LEU A 57 17.73 -20.87 1.43
CA LEU A 57 17.88 -22.05 2.29
C LEU A 57 17.17 -23.27 1.70
N VAL A 58 15.91 -23.10 1.28
CA VAL A 58 15.14 -24.17 0.63
C VAL A 58 15.84 -24.63 -0.65
N GLN A 59 16.37 -23.70 -1.45
CA GLN A 59 17.10 -24.04 -2.68
C GLN A 59 18.39 -24.83 -2.41
N ILE A 60 19.14 -24.47 -1.37
CA ILE A 60 20.34 -25.24 -0.98
C ILE A 60 19.96 -26.68 -0.62
N ILE A 61 18.90 -26.85 0.19
CA ILE A 61 18.41 -28.19 0.58
C ILE A 61 17.91 -28.96 -0.66
N ASN A 62 17.13 -28.31 -1.52
CA ASN A 62 16.60 -28.89 -2.74
C ASN A 62 17.70 -29.32 -3.72
N TRP A 63 18.75 -28.50 -3.87
CA TRP A 63 19.91 -28.85 -4.67
C TRP A 63 20.67 -30.04 -4.09
N ALA A 64 20.89 -30.09 -2.77
CA ALA A 64 21.55 -31.18 -2.09
C ALA A 64 20.75 -32.48 -2.20
N ASP A 65 19.42 -32.42 -2.29
CA ASP A 65 18.49 -33.50 -2.53
C ASP A 65 18.24 -33.78 -4.04
N SER A 66 19.15 -33.35 -4.91
CA SER A 66 19.01 -33.53 -6.37
C SER A 66 17.68 -33.05 -6.95
N TYR A 67 17.13 -31.96 -6.41
CA TYR A 67 15.85 -31.34 -6.79
C TYR A 67 14.59 -32.20 -6.53
N HIS A 68 14.68 -33.24 -5.71
CA HIS A 68 13.53 -34.06 -5.36
C HIS A 68 12.40 -33.28 -4.67
N LEU A 69 12.76 -32.27 -3.84
CA LEU A 69 11.72 -31.41 -3.21
C LEU A 69 10.86 -30.70 -4.26
N THR A 70 11.47 -30.21 -5.35
CA THR A 70 10.72 -29.56 -6.43
C THR A 70 9.76 -30.53 -7.13
N LEU A 71 10.21 -31.75 -7.39
CA LEU A 71 9.37 -32.77 -8.02
C LEU A 71 8.26 -33.25 -7.09
N THR A 72 8.55 -33.35 -5.78
CA THR A 72 7.62 -33.85 -4.78
C THR A 72 6.58 -32.82 -4.34
N TYR A 73 6.93 -31.55 -4.25
CA TYR A 73 6.09 -30.49 -3.67
C TYR A 73 5.79 -29.33 -4.65
N GLY A 74 6.14 -29.48 -5.93
CA GLY A 74 5.70 -28.58 -7.00
C GLY A 74 4.28 -28.87 -7.43
N ILE A 75 3.63 -27.91 -8.09
CA ILE A 75 2.25 -28.03 -8.58
C ILE A 75 2.18 -29.09 -9.69
N VAL A 76 1.32 -30.07 -9.52
CA VAL A 76 0.97 -31.02 -10.59
C VAL A 76 -0.42 -30.66 -11.12
N PRO A 77 -0.53 -30.25 -12.39
CA PRO A 77 -1.77 -29.72 -12.94
C PRO A 77 -2.91 -30.74 -12.89
N ARG A 78 -4.08 -30.29 -12.40
CA ARG A 78 -5.33 -31.06 -12.30
C ARG A 78 -5.29 -32.29 -11.41
N GLU A 79 -4.24 -32.48 -10.62
CA GLU A 79 -4.17 -33.51 -9.61
C GLU A 79 -4.68 -33.01 -8.27
N ILE A 80 -5.87 -33.44 -7.85
CA ILE A 80 -6.56 -32.90 -6.65
C ILE A 80 -5.74 -33.13 -5.37
N GLY A 81 -5.13 -34.32 -5.25
CA GLY A 81 -4.27 -34.67 -4.10
C GLY A 81 -3.05 -33.76 -3.95
N ARG A 82 -2.65 -33.09 -5.04
CA ARG A 82 -1.50 -32.18 -5.10
C ARG A 82 -1.92 -30.69 -5.10
N LEU A 83 -3.20 -30.39 -4.94
CA LEU A 83 -3.68 -28.99 -4.87
C LEU A 83 -3.03 -28.18 -3.74
N PRO A 84 -2.72 -28.73 -2.54
CA PRO A 84 -2.00 -27.97 -1.50
C PRO A 84 -0.61 -27.50 -1.92
N ASP A 85 0.00 -28.10 -2.94
CA ASP A 85 1.33 -27.73 -3.43
C ASP A 85 1.38 -26.31 -4.02
N ILE A 86 0.24 -25.67 -4.27
CA ILE A 86 0.18 -24.23 -4.61
C ILE A 86 0.85 -23.35 -3.54
N PHE A 87 0.92 -23.79 -2.30
CA PHE A 87 1.55 -23.06 -1.20
C PHE A 87 3.04 -23.35 -1.05
N THR A 88 3.52 -24.50 -1.52
CA THR A 88 4.93 -24.90 -1.44
C THR A 88 5.71 -24.52 -2.69
N ALA A 89 5.10 -24.62 -3.86
CA ALA A 89 5.73 -24.35 -5.14
C ALA A 89 6.44 -22.99 -5.25
N PRO A 90 5.97 -21.88 -4.66
CA PRO A 90 6.67 -20.60 -4.71
C PRO A 90 8.05 -20.60 -4.03
N PHE A 91 8.34 -21.57 -3.17
CA PHE A 91 9.62 -21.70 -2.47
C PHE A 91 10.62 -22.59 -3.21
N LEU A 92 10.19 -23.30 -4.24
CA LEU A 92 10.94 -24.33 -4.94
C LEU A 92 11.41 -23.81 -6.31
N HIS A 93 12.63 -24.19 -6.71
CA HIS A 93 13.21 -23.80 -8.00
C HIS A 93 13.96 -24.94 -8.65
N PHE A 94 13.95 -25.01 -9.97
CA PHE A 94 14.59 -26.08 -10.75
C PHE A 94 16.10 -25.87 -10.96
N SER A 95 16.63 -24.67 -10.69
CA SER A 95 18.06 -24.37 -10.89
C SER A 95 18.46 -23.12 -10.11
N TRP A 96 19.77 -22.91 -10.00
CA TRP A 96 20.35 -21.69 -9.43
C TRP A 96 19.97 -20.46 -10.26
N ALA A 97 20.08 -20.53 -11.58
CA ALA A 97 19.68 -19.43 -12.46
C ALA A 97 18.21 -19.05 -12.30
N HIS A 98 17.33 -20.02 -11.99
CA HIS A 98 15.90 -19.79 -11.77
C HIS A 98 15.65 -18.97 -10.48
N ILE A 99 16.27 -19.33 -9.35
CA ILE A 99 16.12 -18.56 -8.11
C ILE A 99 16.81 -17.19 -8.20
N GLU A 100 17.97 -17.10 -8.85
CA GLU A 100 18.67 -15.82 -9.09
C GLU A 100 17.80 -14.85 -9.88
N GLY A 101 17.21 -15.33 -10.98
CA GLY A 101 16.31 -14.53 -11.82
C GLY A 101 15.06 -14.02 -11.08
N ASN A 102 14.56 -14.79 -10.11
CA ASN A 102 13.43 -14.39 -9.28
C ASN A 102 13.82 -13.45 -8.13
N SER A 103 15.03 -13.56 -7.58
CA SER A 103 15.42 -12.90 -6.32
C SER A 103 15.37 -11.38 -6.41
N GLY A 104 15.91 -10.79 -7.46
CA GLY A 104 15.93 -9.33 -7.64
C GLY A 104 14.52 -8.73 -7.76
N PRO A 105 13.70 -9.16 -8.73
CA PRO A 105 12.32 -8.69 -8.86
C PRO A 105 11.47 -8.97 -7.62
N LEU A 106 11.60 -10.14 -7.00
CA LEU A 106 10.89 -10.49 -5.77
C LEU A 106 11.23 -9.52 -4.63
N PHE A 107 12.53 -9.21 -4.47
CA PHE A 107 12.97 -8.26 -3.45
C PHE A 107 12.37 -6.87 -3.69
N ILE A 108 12.48 -6.34 -4.90
CA ILE A 108 12.05 -4.99 -5.23
C ILE A 108 10.53 -4.84 -5.07
N PHE A 109 9.76 -5.70 -5.73
CA PHE A 109 8.30 -5.61 -5.68
C PHE A 109 7.74 -6.01 -4.32
N GLY A 110 8.31 -7.04 -3.69
CA GLY A 110 7.95 -7.47 -2.34
C GLY A 110 8.24 -6.38 -1.30
N PHE A 111 9.37 -5.69 -1.39
CA PHE A 111 9.72 -4.56 -0.53
C PHE A 111 8.68 -3.43 -0.67
N LEU A 112 8.34 -3.03 -1.89
CA LEU A 112 7.34 -2.01 -2.15
C LEU A 112 5.94 -2.43 -1.63
N ALA A 113 5.59 -3.71 -1.74
CA ALA A 113 4.34 -4.23 -1.19
C ALA A 113 4.36 -4.26 0.35
N ALA A 114 5.46 -4.74 0.97
CA ALA A 114 5.63 -4.85 2.42
C ALA A 114 5.70 -3.48 3.11
N TYR A 115 6.29 -2.47 2.45
CA TYR A 115 6.35 -1.09 2.93
C TYR A 115 4.97 -0.52 3.25
N ARG A 116 3.93 -1.02 2.62
CA ARG A 116 2.53 -0.58 2.81
C ARG A 116 1.84 -1.21 4.02
N GLY A 117 2.55 -1.98 4.78
CA GLY A 117 2.10 -2.58 6.03
C GLY A 117 2.05 -4.10 5.99
N VAL A 118 2.53 -4.67 7.07
CA VAL A 118 2.75 -6.13 7.20
C VAL A 118 1.47 -6.94 6.97
N LYS A 119 0.36 -6.52 7.57
CA LYS A 119 -0.93 -7.24 7.40
C LYS A 119 -1.40 -7.23 5.95
N LYS A 120 -1.28 -6.07 5.27
CA LYS A 120 -1.65 -5.93 3.87
C LYS A 120 -0.74 -6.77 2.99
N PHE A 121 0.58 -6.77 3.26
CA PHE A 121 1.55 -7.59 2.56
C PHE A 121 1.16 -9.07 2.58
N PHE A 122 0.90 -9.65 3.76
CA PHE A 122 0.52 -11.06 3.85
C PHE A 122 -0.83 -11.36 3.17
N ALA A 123 -1.81 -10.45 3.25
CA ALA A 123 -3.09 -10.63 2.57
C ALA A 123 -2.93 -10.62 1.04
N VAL A 124 -2.11 -9.70 0.51
CA VAL A 124 -1.76 -9.65 -0.93
C VAL A 124 -1.01 -10.92 -1.33
N THR A 125 0.00 -11.33 -0.55
CA THR A 125 0.78 -12.54 -0.81
C THR A 125 -0.11 -13.77 -0.89
N LEU A 126 -1.00 -13.96 0.09
CA LEU A 126 -1.92 -15.11 0.10
C LEU A 126 -2.80 -15.13 -1.14
N LEU A 127 -3.41 -13.99 -1.50
CA LEU A 127 -4.26 -13.90 -2.68
C LEU A 127 -3.47 -14.21 -3.96
N VAL A 128 -2.26 -13.67 -4.09
CA VAL A 128 -1.40 -13.88 -5.25
C VAL A 128 -0.93 -15.33 -5.35
N VAL A 129 -0.52 -15.95 -4.24
CA VAL A 129 -0.14 -17.37 -4.22
C VAL A 129 -1.31 -18.24 -4.67
N MET A 130 -2.52 -17.97 -4.16
CA MET A 130 -3.71 -18.71 -4.56
C MET A 130 -4.03 -18.53 -6.04
N THR A 131 -4.07 -17.31 -6.55
CA THR A 131 -4.43 -17.05 -7.95
C THR A 131 -3.38 -17.56 -8.92
N SER A 132 -2.10 -17.39 -8.62
CA SER A 132 -0.99 -17.92 -9.41
C SER A 132 -0.98 -19.46 -9.42
N GLY A 133 -1.06 -20.07 -8.23
CA GLY A 133 -1.04 -21.51 -8.08
C GLY A 133 -2.27 -22.19 -8.70
N LEU A 134 -3.46 -21.60 -8.53
CA LEU A 134 -4.67 -22.13 -9.18
C LEU A 134 -4.60 -21.98 -10.70
N ALA A 135 -4.04 -20.89 -11.22
CA ALA A 135 -3.86 -20.75 -12.67
C ALA A 135 -2.89 -21.79 -13.23
N ALA A 136 -1.78 -22.05 -12.54
CA ALA A 136 -0.87 -23.14 -12.89
C ALA A 136 -1.59 -24.50 -12.83
N TRP A 137 -2.26 -24.78 -11.74
CA TRP A 137 -2.95 -26.06 -11.53
C TRP A 137 -4.04 -26.32 -12.57
N LEU A 138 -4.78 -25.28 -12.99
CA LEU A 138 -5.87 -25.42 -13.97
C LEU A 138 -5.36 -25.48 -15.41
N PHE A 139 -4.36 -24.66 -15.76
CA PHE A 139 -4.06 -24.34 -17.17
C PHE A 139 -2.68 -24.80 -17.65
N GLU A 140 -1.76 -25.21 -16.77
CA GLU A 140 -0.49 -25.78 -17.24
C GLU A 140 -0.70 -27.17 -17.89
N PRO A 141 0.20 -27.58 -18.81
CA PRO A 141 0.12 -28.88 -19.46
C PRO A 141 0.12 -30.04 -18.46
N ALA A 142 -0.63 -31.10 -18.75
CA ALA A 142 -0.54 -32.34 -17.99
C ALA A 142 0.88 -32.91 -18.04
N ASN A 143 1.26 -33.67 -17.02
CA ASN A 143 2.60 -34.28 -16.89
C ASN A 143 3.75 -33.26 -16.75
N THR A 144 3.46 -32.05 -16.29
CA THR A 144 4.45 -31.06 -15.87
C THR A 144 4.44 -30.88 -14.36
N VAL A 145 5.50 -30.30 -13.84
CA VAL A 145 5.57 -29.84 -12.45
C VAL A 145 5.88 -28.34 -12.48
N GLY A 146 4.99 -27.53 -11.89
CA GLY A 146 5.17 -26.09 -11.77
C GLY A 146 5.85 -25.72 -10.44
N ALA A 147 6.87 -24.88 -10.48
CA ALA A 147 7.53 -24.34 -9.29
C ALA A 147 8.21 -23.02 -9.60
N GLY A 148 8.41 -22.20 -8.58
CA GLY A 148 9.11 -20.91 -8.67
C GLY A 148 8.34 -19.76 -8.05
N ALA A 149 9.07 -18.76 -7.56
CA ALA A 149 8.51 -17.54 -7.00
C ALA A 149 7.94 -16.57 -8.05
N SER A 150 8.13 -16.85 -9.34
CA SER A 150 7.80 -15.93 -10.43
C SER A 150 6.32 -15.51 -10.47
N GLY A 151 5.40 -16.43 -10.19
CA GLY A 151 3.97 -16.08 -10.08
C GLY A 151 3.71 -15.04 -8.99
N VAL A 152 4.42 -15.14 -7.86
CA VAL A 152 4.35 -14.14 -6.77
C VAL A 152 5.00 -12.82 -7.20
N VAL A 153 6.12 -12.87 -7.93
CA VAL A 153 6.76 -11.69 -8.54
C VAL A 153 5.78 -10.94 -9.42
N PHE A 154 5.11 -11.64 -10.34
CA PHE A 154 4.09 -11.04 -11.21
C PHE A 154 2.90 -10.48 -10.42
N GLY A 155 2.52 -11.14 -9.34
CA GLY A 155 1.46 -10.66 -8.46
C GLY A 155 1.84 -9.34 -7.78
N TYR A 156 3.02 -9.25 -7.19
CA TYR A 156 3.48 -7.99 -6.61
C TYR A 156 3.68 -6.91 -7.67
N PHE A 157 4.20 -7.26 -8.84
CA PHE A 157 4.33 -6.33 -9.96
C PHE A 157 2.97 -5.75 -10.35
N GLY A 158 1.95 -6.59 -10.59
CA GLY A 158 0.59 -6.14 -10.89
C GLY A 158 -0.02 -5.29 -9.79
N TYR A 159 0.18 -5.68 -8.52
CA TYR A 159 -0.27 -4.90 -7.37
C TYR A 159 0.33 -3.49 -7.35
N ILE A 160 1.66 -3.37 -7.52
CA ILE A 160 2.36 -2.07 -7.50
C ILE A 160 1.95 -1.19 -8.67
N MET A 161 1.79 -1.76 -9.88
CA MET A 161 1.37 -1.01 -11.06
C MET A 161 0.02 -0.32 -10.90
N VAL A 162 -0.96 -0.99 -10.29
CA VAL A 162 -2.35 -0.50 -10.29
C VAL A 162 -2.78 0.16 -9.00
N ARG A 163 -2.10 -0.12 -7.88
CA ARG A 163 -2.57 0.37 -6.58
C ARG A 163 -2.68 1.89 -6.51
N GLY A 164 -1.74 2.63 -7.12
CA GLY A 164 -1.74 4.09 -7.14
C GLY A 164 -3.02 4.67 -7.75
N PHE A 165 -3.58 4.01 -8.78
CA PHE A 165 -4.86 4.38 -9.37
C PHE A 165 -6.03 4.16 -8.40
N PHE A 166 -6.04 3.02 -7.71
CA PHE A 166 -7.12 2.69 -6.78
C PHE A 166 -7.06 3.51 -5.50
N ASP A 167 -5.87 3.83 -5.01
CA ASP A 167 -5.65 4.66 -3.84
C ASP A 167 -5.71 6.18 -4.18
N ARG A 168 -5.72 6.52 -5.48
CA ARG A 168 -5.66 7.90 -5.99
C ARG A 168 -4.46 8.68 -5.45
N HIS A 169 -3.31 8.02 -5.44
CA HIS A 169 -2.07 8.57 -4.89
C HIS A 169 -1.04 8.74 -6.00
N VAL A 170 -0.70 9.98 -6.34
CA VAL A 170 0.12 10.32 -7.51
C VAL A 170 1.54 9.73 -7.43
N ILE A 171 2.14 9.72 -6.23
CA ILE A 171 3.48 9.14 -6.04
C ILE A 171 3.45 7.63 -6.32
N ASP A 172 2.43 6.92 -5.86
CA ASP A 172 2.29 5.48 -6.13
C ASP A 172 2.02 5.20 -7.61
N MET A 173 1.28 6.08 -8.29
CA MET A 173 1.10 5.99 -9.74
C MET A 173 2.44 6.16 -10.47
N ALA A 174 3.26 7.14 -10.05
CA ALA A 174 4.59 7.35 -10.61
C ALA A 174 5.51 6.15 -10.36
N ILE A 175 5.52 5.61 -9.14
CA ILE A 175 6.28 4.39 -8.82
C ILE A 175 5.81 3.22 -9.70
N GLY A 176 4.50 3.01 -9.82
CA GLY A 176 3.95 1.96 -10.69
C GLY A 176 4.37 2.11 -12.15
N ALA A 177 4.32 3.33 -12.70
CA ALA A 177 4.74 3.62 -14.06
C ALA A 177 6.25 3.39 -14.26
N ILE A 178 7.09 3.84 -13.33
CA ILE A 178 8.55 3.60 -13.36
C ILE A 178 8.84 2.10 -13.29
N MET A 179 8.19 1.36 -12.40
CA MET A 179 8.37 -0.09 -12.30
C MET A 179 7.92 -0.79 -13.57
N ALA A 180 6.79 -0.40 -14.17
CA ALA A 180 6.34 -0.95 -15.44
C ALA A 180 7.35 -0.72 -16.58
N LEU A 181 7.97 0.44 -16.62
CA LEU A 181 8.97 0.77 -17.63
C LEU A 181 10.30 0.03 -17.41
N CYS A 182 10.84 0.07 -16.18
CA CYS A 182 12.10 -0.59 -15.83
C CYS A 182 12.04 -2.10 -16.00
N PHE A 183 10.87 -2.70 -15.78
CA PHE A 183 10.65 -4.14 -15.85
C PHE A 183 9.77 -4.55 -17.03
N ALA A 184 9.75 -3.72 -18.10
CA ALA A 184 8.96 -4.01 -19.31
C ALA A 184 9.28 -5.37 -19.94
N TYR A 185 10.53 -5.85 -19.81
CA TYR A 185 10.95 -7.17 -20.25
C TYR A 185 10.16 -8.32 -19.59
N GLN A 186 9.60 -8.11 -18.39
CA GLN A 186 8.76 -9.10 -17.74
C GLN A 186 7.51 -9.45 -18.55
N PHE A 187 7.02 -8.54 -19.41
CA PHE A 187 5.86 -8.85 -20.24
C PHE A 187 6.16 -9.92 -21.31
N THR A 188 7.42 -10.13 -21.66
CA THR A 188 7.79 -11.18 -22.63
C THR A 188 7.54 -12.58 -22.09
N VAL A 189 7.72 -12.80 -20.78
CA VAL A 189 7.51 -14.12 -20.14
C VAL A 189 6.07 -14.34 -19.69
N LEU A 190 5.14 -13.43 -19.99
CA LEU A 190 3.68 -13.67 -19.93
C LEU A 190 3.18 -14.38 -21.21
N LEU A 191 3.98 -14.39 -22.28
CA LEU A 191 3.64 -15.08 -23.51
C LEU A 191 3.98 -16.57 -23.40
N PRO A 192 3.26 -17.44 -24.11
CA PRO A 192 3.53 -18.87 -24.14
C PRO A 192 4.97 -19.14 -24.60
N GLN A 193 5.76 -19.78 -23.76
CA GLN A 193 7.14 -20.20 -24.04
C GLN A 193 7.39 -21.58 -23.45
N ALA A 194 8.18 -22.40 -24.12
CA ALA A 194 8.56 -23.70 -23.62
C ALA A 194 9.40 -23.58 -22.32
N GLY A 195 9.08 -24.36 -21.32
CA GLY A 195 9.79 -24.38 -20.03
C GLY A 195 9.45 -23.21 -19.09
N ILE A 196 8.48 -22.37 -19.45
CA ILE A 196 8.01 -21.26 -18.61
C ILE A 196 6.54 -21.47 -18.25
N GLY A 197 6.24 -21.46 -16.95
CA GLY A 197 4.86 -21.50 -16.41
C GLY A 197 4.15 -20.15 -16.57
N TRP A 198 3.96 -19.67 -17.81
CA TRP A 198 3.35 -18.38 -18.10
C TRP A 198 1.93 -18.26 -17.53
N GLN A 199 1.23 -19.38 -17.35
CA GLN A 199 -0.12 -19.45 -16.75
C GLN A 199 -0.06 -18.97 -15.28
N ALA A 200 0.95 -19.43 -14.52
CA ALA A 200 1.19 -18.96 -13.16
C ALA A 200 1.50 -17.45 -13.14
N HIS A 201 2.25 -16.95 -14.12
CA HIS A 201 2.55 -15.51 -14.23
C HIS A 201 1.30 -14.68 -14.47
N ILE A 202 0.45 -15.09 -15.41
CA ILE A 202 -0.84 -14.40 -15.67
C ILE A 202 -1.74 -14.49 -14.43
N GLY A 203 -1.86 -15.66 -13.81
CA GLY A 203 -2.64 -15.82 -12.58
C GLY A 203 -2.14 -14.92 -11.45
N GLY A 204 -0.83 -14.82 -11.29
CA GLY A 204 -0.20 -13.90 -10.35
C GLY A 204 -0.52 -12.44 -10.66
N LEU A 205 -0.32 -12.01 -11.90
CA LEU A 205 -0.60 -10.64 -12.34
C LEU A 205 -2.06 -10.25 -12.09
N VAL A 206 -3.01 -11.11 -12.46
CA VAL A 206 -4.45 -10.90 -12.23
C VAL A 206 -4.75 -10.82 -10.73
N GLY A 207 -4.16 -11.72 -9.92
CA GLY A 207 -4.28 -11.69 -8.46
C GLY A 207 -3.73 -10.41 -7.85
N GLY A 208 -2.62 -9.91 -8.35
CA GLY A 208 -2.02 -8.65 -7.92
C GLY A 208 -2.90 -7.44 -8.26
N ILE A 209 -3.45 -7.38 -9.46
CA ILE A 209 -4.40 -6.35 -9.88
C ILE A 209 -5.66 -6.39 -8.98
N ALA A 210 -6.22 -7.58 -8.75
CA ALA A 210 -7.36 -7.78 -7.85
C ALA A 210 -7.02 -7.33 -6.41
N ALA A 211 -5.82 -7.67 -5.91
CA ALA A 211 -5.35 -7.24 -4.60
C ALA A 211 -5.27 -5.71 -4.49
N GLY A 212 -4.79 -5.02 -5.52
CA GLY A 212 -4.75 -3.56 -5.59
C GLY A 212 -6.14 -2.94 -5.43
N TRP A 213 -7.15 -3.56 -6.01
CA TRP A 213 -8.54 -3.12 -5.89
C TRP A 213 -9.17 -3.49 -4.54
N ILE A 214 -8.99 -4.72 -4.07
CA ILE A 214 -9.59 -5.25 -2.82
C ILE A 214 -9.02 -4.53 -1.60
N PHE A 215 -7.69 -4.40 -1.53
CA PHE A 215 -6.97 -3.85 -0.38
C PHE A 215 -6.63 -2.36 -0.51
N ARG A 216 -7.32 -1.66 -1.44
CA ARG A 216 -7.16 -0.21 -1.59
C ARG A 216 -7.45 0.53 -0.28
N ASP A 217 -6.73 1.62 -0.06
CA ASP A 217 -6.97 2.48 1.09
C ASP A 217 -8.29 3.25 0.86
N LYS A 218 -9.32 2.87 1.61
CA LYS A 218 -10.56 3.63 1.67
C LYS A 218 -10.25 4.92 2.41
N ARG A 219 -9.74 5.94 1.72
CA ARG A 219 -9.68 7.28 2.29
C ARG A 219 -11.06 7.57 2.84
N ALA A 220 -11.12 7.87 4.14
CA ALA A 220 -12.35 8.19 4.81
C ALA A 220 -13.10 9.26 4.00
N ARG A 221 -14.14 8.85 3.30
CA ARG A 221 -15.14 9.75 2.68
C ARG A 221 -15.87 10.59 3.74
N GLY A 222 -15.32 10.72 4.93
CA GLY A 222 -15.97 11.21 6.15
C GLY A 222 -15.28 12.32 6.91
N SER A 223 -14.13 12.86 6.49
CA SER A 223 -13.63 14.08 7.17
C SER A 223 -14.30 15.38 6.69
N GLY A 224 -15.35 15.27 5.88
CA GLY A 224 -16.23 16.37 5.53
C GLY A 224 -17.41 16.57 6.48
N LYS A 225 -17.52 15.82 7.58
CA LYS A 225 -18.34 16.23 8.71
C LYS A 225 -17.60 17.38 9.39
N THR A 226 -17.90 18.61 8.94
CA THR A 226 -17.70 19.81 9.73
C THR A 226 -18.11 19.49 11.16
N ALA A 227 -17.14 19.60 12.08
CA ALA A 227 -17.48 19.64 13.50
C ALA A 227 -18.64 20.65 13.64
N PRO A 228 -19.70 20.34 14.40
CA PRO A 228 -20.75 21.30 14.63
C PRO A 228 -20.07 22.56 15.14
N ALA A 229 -20.30 23.70 14.44
CA ALA A 229 -19.81 24.97 14.91
C ALA A 229 -20.18 25.09 16.39
N ALA A 230 -19.17 25.25 17.24
CA ALA A 230 -19.40 25.46 18.66
C ALA A 230 -20.40 26.62 18.76
N ARG A 231 -21.59 26.36 19.31
CA ARG A 231 -22.57 27.42 19.60
C ARG A 231 -21.83 28.47 20.40
N PRO A 232 -21.93 29.76 20.03
CA PRO A 232 -21.40 30.81 20.87
C PRO A 232 -22.05 30.65 22.24
N ALA A 233 -21.26 30.59 23.29
CA ALA A 233 -21.77 30.58 24.66
C ALA A 233 -22.68 31.77 24.82
N ALA A 234 -23.95 31.49 25.14
CA ALA A 234 -24.94 32.53 25.40
C ALA A 234 -24.42 33.44 26.52
N GLY A 235 -24.55 34.74 26.28
CA GLY A 235 -24.08 35.88 27.04
C GLY A 235 -23.92 35.68 28.52
N GLY A 236 -22.70 35.73 28.99
CA GLY A 236 -22.39 36.08 30.35
C GLY A 236 -22.67 37.56 30.55
N THR A 237 -23.70 37.86 31.32
CA THR A 237 -24.02 39.24 31.77
C THR A 237 -22.81 39.80 32.52
N ILE A 238 -22.27 40.90 32.01
CA ILE A 238 -21.26 41.67 32.71
C ILE A 238 -21.93 42.28 33.97
N PRO A 239 -21.44 42.03 35.19
CA PRO A 239 -21.98 42.68 36.40
C PRO A 239 -21.46 44.13 36.41
N THR A 240 -22.35 45.06 36.06
CA THR A 240 -22.16 46.50 36.19
C THR A 240 -22.49 46.93 37.64
N ARG A 241 -21.60 46.72 38.57
CA ARG A 241 -21.50 47.53 39.78
C ARG A 241 -20.28 47.11 40.62
N VAL A 242 -19.27 47.96 40.65
CA VAL A 242 -18.22 47.92 41.65
C VAL A 242 -18.68 48.71 42.84
N ASP A 243 -18.94 48.04 43.97
CA ASP A 243 -19.23 48.66 45.23
C ASP A 243 -17.93 49.08 45.95
N LEU A 244 -17.65 50.40 45.97
CA LEU A 244 -16.47 50.99 46.56
C LEU A 244 -16.54 51.21 48.09
N SER A 245 -17.51 50.62 48.79
CA SER A 245 -17.77 50.90 50.22
C SER A 245 -16.95 50.04 51.17
N LYS A 246 -16.13 49.09 50.76
CA LYS A 246 -15.30 48.30 51.69
C LYS A 246 -13.87 48.79 51.79
N LYS A 247 -13.59 49.56 52.82
CA LYS A 247 -12.23 49.90 53.27
C LYS A 247 -11.44 48.64 53.65
N PRO A 248 -10.14 48.56 53.34
CA PRO A 248 -9.29 47.49 53.86
C PRO A 248 -8.99 47.80 55.33
N GLY A 249 -9.41 46.85 56.19
CA GLY A 249 -9.01 46.84 57.60
C GLY A 249 -7.54 46.42 57.76
N ALA A 250 -6.77 47.26 58.39
CA ALA A 250 -5.46 46.94 58.91
C ALA A 250 -5.58 46.08 60.15
N THR A 251 -4.78 45.04 60.25
CA THR A 251 -4.34 44.38 61.50
C THR A 251 -3.39 43.29 61.09
N GLY A 252 -2.17 43.15 61.57
CA GLY A 252 -1.58 43.39 62.85
C GLY A 252 -0.61 42.24 63.02
N MET A 253 0.66 42.58 63.21
CA MET A 253 1.74 41.66 63.61
C MET A 253 1.35 40.84 64.85
N GLN A 254 1.60 39.54 64.84
CA GLN A 254 2.47 38.83 65.80
C GLN A 254 2.92 37.51 65.23
#